data_7ce64e6543c3953080e63018f5b1adb3
#
_entry.id   7ce64e6543c3953080e63018f5b1adb3
#
_cell.length_a   1.000
_cell.length_b   1.000
_cell.length_c   1.000
_cell.angle_alpha   90.00
_cell.angle_beta   90.00
_cell.angle_gamma   90.00
#
_symmetry.space_group_name_H-M   'P 1'
#
loop_
_entity.id
_entity.type
_entity.pdbx_description
1 polymer ?
#
loop_
_entity_poly.entity_id
_entity_poly.type
_entity_poly.pdbx_seq_one_letter_code
_entity_poly.pdbx_strand_id
1 'polypeptide(L)'
;MIRLEGVGKRYGRGDLVLRDVDLSVEPGRVVGILGTNGSGKSTLLRIMAGVSHATTGTVTGSPRIGYLPDRFPAGQRMGARAYLRHMGRIRGLTDLSAIDPLLERLALVGGPTAPLRTLSKGNAQKVGLAQAVLVRPDLLILDEPWSGLDVATHAILGELVDETQARGAGVVFTDHRPQVVHDHAGVVHLMADGRLTAEDSEPTTRIVLRGHGTDWADEPGVRHAVAEGAQVVLTVEVGSVDAVLLRALKDGWSVREVTPCSR
;
A
#
# COMPACT_ATOMS: atom_id res chain seq x y z
N MET A 1 16.93 -3.78 0.79
CA MET A 1 16.72 -3.75 -0.66
C MET A 1 16.36 -5.14 -1.16
N ILE A 2 15.37 -5.25 -2.01
CA ILE A 2 15.06 -6.43 -2.83
C ILE A 2 15.00 -6.01 -4.29
N ARG A 3 15.50 -6.85 -5.19
CA ARG A 3 15.51 -6.56 -6.62
C ARG A 3 15.08 -7.77 -7.43
N LEU A 4 14.20 -7.54 -8.36
CA LEU A 4 13.70 -8.48 -9.34
C LEU A 4 14.21 -8.08 -10.72
N GLU A 5 14.73 -9.03 -11.50
CA GLU A 5 15.27 -8.80 -12.84
C GLU A 5 14.72 -9.87 -13.79
N GLY A 6 13.95 -9.44 -14.81
CA GLY A 6 13.35 -10.28 -15.83
C GLY A 6 12.43 -11.36 -15.26
N VAL A 7 11.75 -11.08 -14.14
CA VAL A 7 10.97 -12.10 -13.43
C VAL A 7 9.72 -12.48 -14.21
N GLY A 8 9.66 -13.78 -14.53
CA GLY A 8 8.46 -14.41 -15.11
C GLY A 8 7.91 -15.50 -14.20
N LYS A 9 6.58 -15.69 -14.23
CA LYS A 9 5.89 -16.73 -13.46
C LYS A 9 4.87 -17.46 -14.30
N ARG A 10 4.93 -18.78 -14.23
CA ARG A 10 3.93 -19.70 -14.80
C ARG A 10 3.50 -20.70 -13.74
N TYR A 11 2.23 -21.04 -13.71
CA TYR A 11 1.71 -22.12 -12.90
C TYR A 11 1.37 -23.33 -13.79
N GLY A 12 2.03 -24.45 -13.54
CA GLY A 12 1.87 -25.66 -14.33
C GLY A 12 2.26 -25.44 -15.80
N ARG A 13 1.39 -25.85 -16.73
CA ARG A 13 1.56 -25.71 -18.19
C ARG A 13 0.79 -24.52 -18.79
N GLY A 14 0.18 -23.69 -17.95
CA GLY A 14 -0.60 -22.52 -18.39
C GLY A 14 0.26 -21.36 -18.91
N ASP A 15 -0.40 -20.24 -19.21
CA ASP A 15 0.25 -19.02 -19.65
C ASP A 15 1.08 -18.36 -18.54
N LEU A 16 1.98 -17.46 -18.96
CA LEU A 16 2.73 -16.62 -18.03
C LEU A 16 1.79 -15.64 -17.32
N VAL A 17 1.74 -15.71 -16.00
CA VAL A 17 1.04 -14.78 -15.12
C VAL A 17 1.88 -13.52 -14.88
N LEU A 18 3.23 -13.67 -14.86
CA LEU A 18 4.17 -12.55 -14.86
C LEU A 18 5.11 -12.69 -16.05
N ARG A 19 5.43 -11.55 -16.68
CA ARG A 19 6.18 -11.50 -17.94
C ARG A 19 7.24 -10.42 -17.83
N ASP A 20 8.49 -10.83 -17.63
CA ASP A 20 9.65 -9.94 -17.71
C ASP A 20 9.52 -8.73 -16.77
N VAL A 21 9.31 -9.01 -15.48
CA VAL A 21 9.07 -7.99 -14.47
C VAL A 21 10.39 -7.56 -13.83
N ASP A 22 10.70 -6.28 -13.94
CA ASP A 22 11.76 -5.60 -13.23
C ASP A 22 11.18 -4.73 -12.11
N LEU A 23 11.70 -4.86 -10.90
CA LEU A 23 11.28 -4.06 -9.76
C LEU A 23 12.40 -3.98 -8.73
N SER A 24 12.68 -2.79 -8.21
CA SER A 24 13.58 -2.58 -7.07
C SER A 24 12.84 -1.86 -5.96
N VAL A 25 12.93 -2.38 -4.73
CA VAL A 25 12.41 -1.70 -3.54
C VAL A 25 13.57 -1.36 -2.64
N GLU A 26 13.90 -0.07 -2.63
CA GLU A 26 14.97 0.48 -1.82
C GLU A 26 14.53 0.70 -0.37
N PRO A 27 15.46 0.70 0.59
CA PRO A 27 15.19 1.11 1.96
C PRO A 27 14.56 2.51 2.03
N GLY A 28 13.56 2.67 2.88
CA GLY A 28 12.86 3.94 3.07
C GLY A 28 11.97 4.38 1.89
N ARG A 29 11.71 3.50 0.94
CA ARG A 29 10.78 3.78 -0.18
C ARG A 29 9.46 3.05 0.01
N VAL A 30 8.38 3.75 -0.34
CA VAL A 30 7.03 3.17 -0.42
C VAL A 30 6.66 3.03 -1.89
N VAL A 31 6.47 1.80 -2.33
CA VAL A 31 6.11 1.43 -3.70
C VAL A 31 4.67 0.93 -3.74
N GLY A 32 3.83 1.58 -4.51
CA GLY A 32 2.47 1.17 -4.79
C GLY A 32 2.36 0.45 -6.14
N ILE A 33 1.62 -0.64 -6.19
CA ILE A 33 1.35 -1.37 -7.42
C ILE A 33 -0.14 -1.34 -7.72
N LEU A 34 -0.50 -0.55 -8.70
CA LEU A 34 -1.87 -0.41 -9.20
C LEU A 34 -2.14 -1.46 -10.29
N GLY A 35 -3.33 -2.00 -10.32
CA GLY A 35 -3.77 -2.91 -11.39
C GLY A 35 -5.08 -3.60 -11.06
N THR A 36 -5.75 -4.09 -12.09
CA THR A 36 -7.02 -4.82 -11.96
C THR A 36 -6.84 -6.19 -11.30
N ASN A 37 -7.95 -6.79 -10.88
CA ASN A 37 -7.93 -8.16 -10.36
C ASN A 37 -7.47 -9.13 -11.47
N GLY A 38 -6.58 -10.07 -11.10
CA GLY A 38 -6.02 -11.03 -12.05
C GLY A 38 -4.78 -10.53 -12.82
N SER A 39 -4.37 -9.26 -12.70
CA SER A 39 -3.21 -8.73 -13.43
C SER A 39 -1.85 -9.32 -13.02
N GLY A 40 -1.77 -10.03 -11.88
CA GLY A 40 -0.52 -10.64 -11.40
C GLY A 40 0.04 -10.06 -10.10
N LYS A 41 -0.56 -9.01 -9.52
CA LYS A 41 -0.09 -8.32 -8.30
C LYS A 41 0.24 -9.27 -7.15
N SER A 42 -0.73 -10.08 -6.71
CA SER A 42 -0.52 -11.02 -5.61
C SER A 42 0.54 -12.09 -5.92
N THR A 43 0.69 -12.47 -7.18
CA THR A 43 1.74 -13.39 -7.62
C THR A 43 3.12 -12.75 -7.47
N LEU A 44 3.26 -11.49 -7.86
CA LEU A 44 4.48 -10.71 -7.70
C LEU A 44 4.84 -10.59 -6.22
N LEU A 45 3.90 -10.16 -5.38
CA LEU A 45 4.14 -10.03 -3.94
C LEU A 45 4.52 -11.37 -3.27
N ARG A 46 3.91 -12.48 -3.67
CA ARG A 46 4.29 -13.82 -3.16
C ARG A 46 5.70 -14.22 -3.55
N ILE A 47 6.17 -13.84 -4.73
CA ILE A 47 7.57 -14.07 -5.14
C ILE A 47 8.50 -13.21 -4.30
N MET A 48 8.20 -11.92 -4.12
CA MET A 48 8.97 -11.02 -3.27
C MET A 48 9.02 -11.50 -1.82
N ALA A 49 7.90 -12.04 -1.30
CA ALA A 49 7.82 -12.59 0.05
C ALA A 49 8.49 -13.97 0.22
N GLY A 50 9.05 -14.55 -0.85
CA GLY A 50 9.64 -15.89 -0.81
C GLY A 50 8.63 -17.03 -0.66
N VAL A 51 7.33 -16.76 -0.78
CA VAL A 51 6.24 -17.75 -0.70
C VAL A 51 6.09 -18.52 -2.01
N SER A 52 6.54 -17.95 -3.12
CA SER A 52 6.55 -18.58 -4.46
C SER A 52 7.89 -18.28 -5.15
N HIS A 53 8.33 -19.21 -6.00
CA HIS A 53 9.54 -19.01 -6.81
C HIS A 53 9.20 -18.45 -8.18
N ALA A 54 10.06 -17.62 -8.73
CA ALA A 54 10.02 -17.21 -10.12
C ALA A 54 10.24 -18.44 -11.05
N THR A 55 9.65 -18.41 -12.25
CA THR A 55 9.90 -19.43 -13.28
C THR A 55 11.11 -19.02 -14.12
N THR A 56 11.28 -17.73 -14.38
CA THR A 56 12.40 -17.12 -15.09
C THR A 56 12.85 -15.86 -14.36
N GLY A 57 14.03 -15.36 -14.69
CA GLY A 57 14.60 -14.19 -14.05
C GLY A 57 15.18 -14.47 -12.67
N THR A 58 15.58 -13.41 -11.97
CA THR A 58 16.25 -13.50 -10.69
C THR A 58 15.62 -12.59 -9.64
N VAL A 59 15.67 -13.02 -8.39
CA VAL A 59 15.30 -12.21 -7.22
C VAL A 59 16.52 -12.16 -6.31
N THR A 60 17.01 -10.97 -6.04
CA THR A 60 18.18 -10.73 -5.20
C THR A 60 17.82 -9.91 -3.97
N GLY A 61 18.63 -10.08 -2.92
CA GLY A 61 18.38 -9.50 -1.61
C GLY A 61 17.66 -10.48 -0.68
N SER A 62 17.93 -10.32 0.63
CA SER A 62 17.33 -11.14 1.69
C SER A 62 16.95 -10.30 2.90
N PRO A 63 16.07 -9.30 2.71
CA PRO A 63 15.58 -8.49 3.82
C PRO A 63 14.73 -9.33 4.76
N ARG A 64 14.63 -8.92 6.02
CA ARG A 64 13.62 -9.46 6.95
C ARG A 64 12.25 -8.99 6.49
N ILE A 65 11.40 -9.93 6.05
CA ILE A 65 10.10 -9.62 5.42
C ILE A 65 8.97 -9.71 6.44
N GLY A 66 8.12 -8.67 6.47
CA GLY A 66 6.75 -8.71 6.97
C GLY A 66 5.79 -8.84 5.79
N TYR A 67 4.92 -9.85 5.80
CA TYR A 67 3.99 -10.08 4.68
C TYR A 67 2.56 -10.21 5.16
N LEU A 68 1.68 -9.41 4.57
CA LEU A 68 0.23 -9.48 4.71
C LEU A 68 -0.37 -9.94 3.37
N PRO A 69 -0.92 -11.15 3.25
CA PRO A 69 -1.65 -11.58 2.04
C PRO A 69 -3.05 -10.96 1.98
N ASP A 70 -3.64 -10.86 0.78
CA ASP A 70 -5.05 -10.42 0.58
C ASP A 70 -6.04 -11.16 1.49
N ARG A 71 -5.81 -12.46 1.67
CA ARG A 71 -6.61 -13.29 2.58
C ARG A 71 -5.73 -13.86 3.67
N PHE A 72 -5.87 -13.32 4.86
CA PHE A 72 -5.19 -13.87 6.03
C PHE A 72 -5.82 -15.23 6.41
N PRO A 73 -5.01 -16.31 6.60
CA PRO A 73 -5.53 -17.64 6.89
C PRO A 73 -5.97 -17.75 8.35
N ALA A 74 -7.17 -17.28 8.66
CA ALA A 74 -7.72 -17.22 10.01
C ALA A 74 -8.42 -18.52 10.48
N GLY A 75 -8.15 -19.68 9.87
CA GLY A 75 -8.82 -20.95 10.18
C GLY A 75 -8.51 -21.58 11.55
N GLN A 76 -7.57 -21.00 12.31
CA GLN A 76 -7.11 -21.57 13.58
C GLN A 76 -8.10 -21.33 14.73
N ARG A 77 -8.09 -22.27 15.71
CA ARG A 77 -8.84 -22.14 16.96
C ARG A 77 -8.13 -21.26 17.99
N MET A 78 -6.89 -20.91 17.74
CA MET A 78 -6.06 -20.07 18.60
C MET A 78 -6.57 -18.62 18.60
N GLY A 79 -6.52 -17.95 19.75
CA GLY A 79 -6.83 -16.53 19.85
C GLY A 79 -5.71 -15.66 19.25
N ALA A 80 -6.05 -14.42 18.84
CA ALA A 80 -5.12 -13.52 18.14
C ALA A 80 -3.81 -13.28 18.91
N ARG A 81 -3.88 -13.01 20.23
CA ARG A 81 -2.68 -12.85 21.07
C ARG A 81 -1.80 -14.09 21.09
N ALA A 82 -2.41 -15.26 21.31
CA ALA A 82 -1.66 -16.52 21.35
C ALA A 82 -1.01 -16.84 20.00
N TYR A 83 -1.73 -16.55 18.92
CA TYR A 83 -1.22 -16.69 17.55
C TYR A 83 -0.01 -15.78 17.30
N LEU A 84 -0.13 -14.48 17.60
CA LEU A 84 0.98 -13.53 17.41
C LEU A 84 2.20 -13.88 18.25
N ARG A 85 2.00 -14.34 19.51
CA ARG A 85 3.08 -14.86 20.35
C ARG A 85 3.76 -16.08 19.73
N HIS A 86 2.99 -17.00 19.19
CA HIS A 86 3.51 -18.17 18.50
C HIS A 86 4.33 -17.79 17.27
N MET A 87 3.79 -16.92 16.41
CA MET A 87 4.47 -16.43 15.21
C MET A 87 5.71 -15.61 15.53
N GLY A 88 5.66 -14.77 16.56
CA GLY A 88 6.83 -14.02 17.03
C GLY A 88 7.97 -14.94 17.47
N ARG A 89 7.67 -16.01 18.23
CA ARG A 89 8.68 -17.00 18.63
C ARG A 89 9.26 -17.76 17.45
N ILE A 90 8.44 -18.18 16.47
CA ILE A 90 8.93 -18.79 15.21
C ILE A 90 9.89 -17.87 14.47
N ARG A 91 9.65 -16.56 14.55
CA ARG A 91 10.50 -15.53 13.96
C ARG A 91 11.69 -15.11 14.84
N GLY A 92 11.91 -15.80 15.95
CA GLY A 92 13.03 -15.57 16.87
C GLY A 92 12.90 -14.36 17.78
N LEU A 93 11.68 -13.78 17.92
CA LEU A 93 11.46 -12.68 18.84
C LEU A 93 11.47 -13.17 20.29
N THR A 94 12.34 -12.58 21.09
CA THR A 94 12.43 -12.81 22.56
C THR A 94 11.52 -11.87 23.33
N ASP A 95 11.37 -10.62 22.86
CA ASP A 95 10.42 -9.65 23.43
C ASP A 95 9.12 -9.65 22.61
N LEU A 96 8.03 -9.93 23.29
CA LEU A 96 6.67 -9.99 22.73
C LEU A 96 5.74 -8.95 23.38
N SER A 97 6.28 -7.99 24.10
CA SER A 97 5.53 -6.94 24.81
C SER A 97 4.72 -6.02 23.87
N ALA A 98 5.18 -5.87 22.63
CA ALA A 98 4.51 -5.05 21.63
C ALA A 98 3.16 -5.63 21.12
N ILE A 99 2.86 -6.92 21.40
CA ILE A 99 1.66 -7.59 20.85
C ILE A 99 0.37 -6.96 21.37
N ASP A 100 0.25 -6.76 22.68
CA ASP A 100 -0.98 -6.25 23.27
C ASP A 100 -1.25 -4.78 22.87
N PRO A 101 -0.27 -3.86 22.96
CA PRO A 101 -0.44 -2.49 22.44
C PRO A 101 -0.81 -2.44 20.96
N LEU A 102 -0.25 -3.34 20.14
CA LEU A 102 -0.55 -3.38 18.72
C LEU A 102 -1.97 -3.86 18.42
N LEU A 103 -2.44 -4.90 19.14
CA LEU A 103 -3.82 -5.38 19.03
C LEU A 103 -4.84 -4.34 19.52
N GLU A 104 -4.50 -3.60 20.57
CA GLU A 104 -5.31 -2.49 21.08
C GLU A 104 -5.38 -1.35 20.06
N ARG A 105 -4.24 -0.92 19.51
CA ARG A 105 -4.18 0.11 18.45
C ARG A 105 -5.03 -0.25 17.23
N LEU A 106 -5.01 -1.52 16.81
CA LEU A 106 -5.81 -2.03 15.71
C LEU A 106 -7.30 -2.23 16.05
N ALA A 107 -7.71 -1.95 17.28
CA ALA A 107 -9.08 -2.06 17.76
C ALA A 107 -9.75 -3.40 17.36
N LEU A 108 -9.11 -4.52 17.75
CA LEU A 108 -9.59 -5.85 17.36
C LEU A 108 -10.93 -6.15 18.05
N VAL A 109 -12.01 -6.23 17.26
CA VAL A 109 -13.35 -6.56 17.76
C VAL A 109 -13.39 -8.00 18.23
N GLY A 110 -13.99 -8.24 19.41
CA GLY A 110 -14.00 -9.55 20.08
C GLY A 110 -12.79 -9.78 20.99
N GLY A 111 -11.83 -8.87 20.98
CA GLY A 111 -10.67 -8.87 21.86
C GLY A 111 -9.58 -9.88 21.45
N PRO A 112 -8.42 -9.82 22.14
CA PRO A 112 -7.21 -10.55 21.76
C PRO A 112 -7.28 -12.07 21.99
N THR A 113 -8.31 -12.55 22.71
CA THR A 113 -8.51 -13.98 23.00
C THR A 113 -9.52 -14.65 22.09
N ALA A 114 -10.28 -13.88 21.28
CA ALA A 114 -11.25 -14.43 20.33
C ALA A 114 -10.55 -15.38 19.33
N PRO A 115 -11.08 -16.58 19.09
CA PRO A 115 -10.49 -17.51 18.13
C PRO A 115 -10.43 -16.92 16.73
N LEU A 116 -9.30 -17.06 16.04
CA LEU A 116 -9.10 -16.49 14.71
C LEU A 116 -10.20 -16.88 13.72
N ARG A 117 -10.66 -18.14 13.78
CA ARG A 117 -11.73 -18.66 12.90
C ARG A 117 -13.09 -17.98 13.07
N THR A 118 -13.30 -17.24 14.16
CA THR A 118 -14.56 -16.52 14.45
C THR A 118 -14.48 -15.03 14.06
N LEU A 119 -13.31 -14.58 13.64
CA LEU A 119 -13.12 -13.19 13.25
C LEU A 119 -13.77 -12.91 11.89
N SER A 120 -14.31 -11.70 11.72
CA SER A 120 -14.68 -11.17 10.41
C SER A 120 -13.43 -11.04 9.51
N LYS A 121 -13.62 -10.92 8.19
CA LYS A 121 -12.52 -10.69 7.23
C LYS A 121 -11.65 -9.51 7.68
N GLY A 122 -12.25 -8.37 8.03
CA GLY A 122 -11.52 -7.18 8.47
C GLY A 122 -10.72 -7.40 9.76
N ASN A 123 -11.30 -8.09 10.77
CA ASN A 123 -10.56 -8.41 11.99
C ASN A 123 -9.43 -9.42 11.76
N ALA A 124 -9.62 -10.39 10.87
CA ALA A 124 -8.56 -11.30 10.48
C ALA A 124 -7.41 -10.56 9.78
N GLN A 125 -7.74 -9.57 8.94
CA GLN A 125 -6.78 -8.69 8.28
C GLN A 125 -5.97 -7.87 9.30
N LYS A 126 -6.61 -7.33 10.35
CA LYS A 126 -5.93 -6.63 11.46
C LYS A 126 -4.89 -7.52 12.15
N VAL A 127 -5.21 -8.79 12.39
CA VAL A 127 -4.24 -9.74 12.97
C VAL A 127 -3.09 -10.04 12.01
N GLY A 128 -3.39 -10.17 10.71
CA GLY A 128 -2.36 -10.34 9.67
C GLY A 128 -1.42 -9.14 9.58
N LEU A 129 -1.97 -7.92 9.66
CA LEU A 129 -1.19 -6.69 9.71
C LEU A 129 -0.29 -6.64 10.96
N ALA A 130 -0.86 -6.96 12.13
CA ALA A 130 -0.08 -7.05 13.36
C ALA A 130 1.09 -8.05 13.22
N GLN A 131 0.85 -9.22 12.63
CA GLN A 131 1.91 -10.20 12.35
C GLN A 131 3.00 -9.64 11.43
N ALA A 132 2.61 -8.93 10.38
CA ALA A 132 3.56 -8.41 9.40
C ALA A 132 4.49 -7.35 10.00
N VAL A 133 3.97 -6.45 10.85
CA VAL A 133 4.76 -5.36 11.46
C VAL A 133 5.49 -5.76 12.75
N LEU A 134 5.03 -6.81 13.45
CA LEU A 134 5.57 -7.25 14.75
C LEU A 134 7.08 -7.53 14.69
N VAL A 135 7.56 -8.08 13.59
CA VAL A 135 8.97 -8.45 13.41
C VAL A 135 9.88 -7.26 13.08
N ARG A 136 9.34 -6.03 13.03
CA ARG A 136 10.05 -4.83 12.56
C ARG A 136 10.78 -5.14 11.26
N PRO A 137 10.06 -5.37 10.16
CA PRO A 137 10.64 -5.82 8.91
C PRO A 137 11.57 -4.78 8.30
N ASP A 138 12.54 -5.23 7.47
CA ASP A 138 13.33 -4.39 6.58
C ASP A 138 12.57 -4.14 5.26
N LEU A 139 11.59 -5.02 4.96
CA LEU A 139 10.66 -4.90 3.83
C LEU A 139 9.26 -5.34 4.29
N LEU A 140 8.30 -4.41 4.24
CA LEU A 140 6.89 -4.68 4.48
C LEU A 140 6.17 -4.87 3.15
N ILE A 141 5.52 -6.03 2.97
CA ILE A 141 4.77 -6.40 1.76
C ILE A 141 3.30 -6.56 2.12
N LEU A 142 2.42 -5.80 1.45
CA LEU A 142 1.00 -5.75 1.77
C LEU A 142 0.16 -5.97 0.49
N ASP A 143 -0.66 -7.02 0.49
CA ASP A 143 -1.53 -7.38 -0.63
C ASP A 143 -2.97 -6.89 -0.37
N GLU A 144 -3.40 -5.83 -1.05
CA GLU A 144 -4.69 -5.14 -0.89
C GLU A 144 -5.06 -4.81 0.57
N PRO A 145 -4.16 -4.18 1.35
CA PRO A 145 -4.29 -4.12 2.80
C PRO A 145 -5.47 -3.27 3.29
N TRP A 146 -5.96 -2.31 2.50
CA TRP A 146 -7.13 -1.47 2.84
C TRP A 146 -8.47 -2.17 2.54
N SER A 147 -8.45 -3.33 1.85
CA SER A 147 -9.69 -4.02 1.48
C SER A 147 -10.40 -4.59 2.70
N GLY A 148 -11.67 -4.20 2.91
CA GLY A 148 -12.52 -4.74 3.98
C GLY A 148 -12.21 -4.21 5.38
N LEU A 149 -11.39 -3.19 5.51
CA LEU A 149 -11.14 -2.47 6.76
C LEU A 149 -12.15 -1.31 6.94
N ASP A 150 -12.39 -0.94 8.18
CA ASP A 150 -13.15 0.28 8.52
C ASP A 150 -12.27 1.54 8.38
N VAL A 151 -12.91 2.73 8.30
CA VAL A 151 -12.23 4.01 8.08
C VAL A 151 -11.18 4.30 9.16
N ALA A 152 -11.47 3.98 10.42
CA ALA A 152 -10.52 4.21 11.51
C ALA A 152 -9.26 3.35 11.35
N THR A 153 -9.43 2.11 10.90
CA THR A 153 -8.29 1.20 10.64
C THR A 153 -7.51 1.62 9.40
N HIS A 154 -8.13 2.26 8.40
CA HIS A 154 -7.43 2.84 7.26
C HIS A 154 -6.37 3.85 7.71
N ALA A 155 -6.71 4.77 8.62
CA ALA A 155 -5.76 5.75 9.15
C ALA A 155 -4.60 5.06 9.89
N ILE A 156 -4.91 4.07 10.75
CA ILE A 156 -3.89 3.32 11.49
C ILE A 156 -2.95 2.56 10.54
N LEU A 157 -3.46 2.01 9.44
CA LEU A 157 -2.64 1.35 8.44
C LEU A 157 -1.69 2.35 7.76
N GLY A 158 -2.17 3.54 7.39
CA GLY A 158 -1.34 4.62 6.86
C GLY A 158 -0.20 4.97 7.83
N GLU A 159 -0.52 5.22 9.10
CA GLU A 159 0.48 5.49 10.14
C GLU A 159 1.52 4.35 10.27
N LEU A 160 1.11 3.08 10.21
CA LEU A 160 2.03 1.94 10.26
C LEU A 160 2.95 1.86 9.03
N VAL A 161 2.47 2.26 7.86
CA VAL A 161 3.29 2.39 6.65
C VAL A 161 4.33 3.49 6.84
N ASP A 162 3.90 4.68 7.29
CA ASP A 162 4.77 5.83 7.52
C ASP A 162 5.82 5.55 8.59
N GLU A 163 5.43 4.94 9.72
CA GLU A 163 6.37 4.52 10.77
C GLU A 163 7.38 3.48 10.25
N THR A 164 6.96 2.60 9.37
CA THR A 164 7.82 1.58 8.78
C THR A 164 8.83 2.22 7.84
N GLN A 165 8.38 3.15 6.99
CA GLN A 165 9.24 3.96 6.12
C GLN A 165 10.23 4.82 6.94
N ALA A 166 9.75 5.52 7.97
CA ALA A 166 10.56 6.39 8.82
C ALA A 166 11.69 5.63 9.53
N ARG A 167 11.53 4.32 9.77
CA ARG A 167 12.59 3.45 10.28
C ARG A 167 13.60 3.00 9.22
N GLY A 168 13.45 3.45 7.97
CA GLY A 168 14.30 3.10 6.85
C GLY A 168 13.94 1.77 6.17
N ALA A 169 12.81 1.15 6.51
CA ALA A 169 12.35 -0.05 5.84
C ALA A 169 11.69 0.28 4.49
N GLY A 170 11.84 -0.59 3.50
CA GLY A 170 11.05 -0.51 2.28
C GLY A 170 9.62 -0.99 2.52
N VAL A 171 8.67 -0.41 1.82
CA VAL A 171 7.27 -0.87 1.82
C VAL A 171 6.83 -1.10 0.37
N VAL A 172 6.14 -2.19 0.11
CA VAL A 172 5.44 -2.42 -1.16
C VAL A 172 4.02 -2.87 -0.88
N PHE A 173 3.07 -2.25 -1.55
CA PHE A 173 1.66 -2.63 -1.42
C PHE A 173 0.95 -2.63 -2.77
N THR A 174 -0.15 -3.36 -2.83
CA THR A 174 -1.04 -3.40 -4.00
C THR A 174 -2.40 -2.83 -3.66
N ASP A 175 -3.03 -2.17 -4.60
CA ASP A 175 -4.45 -1.84 -4.57
C ASP A 175 -4.98 -1.73 -6.01
N HIS A 176 -6.29 -1.79 -6.18
CA HIS A 176 -6.96 -1.57 -7.46
C HIS A 176 -7.56 -0.16 -7.56
N ARG A 177 -7.52 0.63 -6.49
CA ARG A 177 -8.04 2.00 -6.40
C ARG A 177 -6.88 2.98 -6.57
N PRO A 178 -6.85 3.79 -7.66
CA PRO A 178 -5.78 4.74 -7.92
C PRO A 178 -5.55 5.70 -6.76
N GLN A 179 -6.63 6.27 -6.19
CA GLN A 179 -6.55 7.22 -5.10
C GLN A 179 -5.74 6.68 -3.91
N VAL A 180 -6.04 5.44 -3.47
CA VAL A 180 -5.33 4.82 -2.33
C VAL A 180 -3.85 4.64 -2.63
N VAL A 181 -3.52 4.28 -3.89
CA VAL A 181 -2.12 4.09 -4.28
C VAL A 181 -1.38 5.43 -4.28
N HIS A 182 -1.96 6.47 -4.86
CA HIS A 182 -1.32 7.79 -4.94
C HIS A 182 -1.24 8.49 -3.57
N ASP A 183 -2.19 8.25 -2.66
CA ASP A 183 -2.17 8.85 -1.32
C ASP A 183 -1.05 8.29 -0.44
N HIS A 184 -0.60 7.06 -0.68
CA HIS A 184 0.33 6.36 0.21
C HIS A 184 1.67 5.95 -0.43
N ALA A 185 1.79 5.97 -1.77
CA ALA A 185 3.01 5.56 -2.45
C ALA A 185 3.87 6.74 -2.88
N GLY A 186 5.18 6.64 -2.66
CA GLY A 186 6.15 7.56 -3.22
C GLY A 186 6.56 7.20 -4.66
N VAL A 187 6.36 5.95 -5.06
CA VAL A 187 6.58 5.44 -6.42
C VAL A 187 5.43 4.53 -6.79
N VAL A 188 4.85 4.74 -7.96
CA VAL A 188 3.72 3.95 -8.45
C VAL A 188 4.12 3.14 -9.68
N HIS A 189 3.71 1.89 -9.70
CA HIS A 189 3.81 1.02 -10.87
C HIS A 189 2.43 0.53 -11.29
N LEU A 190 2.23 0.38 -12.60
CA LEU A 190 1.04 -0.23 -13.18
C LEU A 190 1.31 -1.69 -13.52
N MET A 191 0.43 -2.57 -13.04
CA MET A 191 0.46 -4.00 -13.38
C MET A 191 -0.68 -4.32 -14.34
N ALA A 192 -0.35 -4.64 -15.58
CA ALA A 192 -1.31 -5.06 -16.60
C ALA A 192 -0.75 -6.25 -17.39
N ASP A 193 -1.60 -7.24 -17.65
CA ASP A 193 -1.26 -8.44 -18.43
C ASP A 193 0.05 -9.14 -18.01
N GLY A 194 0.32 -9.13 -16.71
CA GLY A 194 1.51 -9.72 -16.12
C GLY A 194 2.79 -8.91 -16.30
N ARG A 195 2.72 -7.70 -16.83
CA ARG A 195 3.84 -6.77 -16.98
C ARG A 195 3.74 -5.63 -15.98
N LEU A 196 4.88 -5.18 -15.50
CA LEU A 196 4.99 -4.05 -14.59
C LEU A 196 5.65 -2.88 -15.34
N THR A 197 5.00 -1.74 -15.33
CA THR A 197 5.54 -0.49 -15.89
C THR A 197 5.55 0.58 -14.80
N ALA A 198 6.62 1.36 -14.72
CA ALA A 198 6.60 2.53 -13.86
C ALA A 198 5.50 3.49 -14.36
N GLU A 199 4.71 4.02 -13.44
CA GLU A 199 3.88 5.17 -13.77
C GLU A 199 4.80 6.39 -13.77
N ASP A 200 4.86 7.10 -14.91
CA ASP A 200 5.59 8.36 -15.00
C ASP A 200 4.89 9.41 -14.15
N SER A 201 5.14 9.34 -12.86
CA SER A 201 4.65 10.31 -11.89
C SER A 201 5.55 11.52 -11.97
N GLU A 202 5.21 12.48 -12.85
CA GLU A 202 5.70 13.83 -12.64
C GLU A 202 5.28 14.27 -11.22
N PRO A 203 6.17 14.95 -10.49
CA PRO A 203 5.84 15.41 -9.14
C PRO A 203 4.57 16.25 -9.20
N THR A 204 3.65 16.00 -8.25
CA THR A 204 2.37 16.70 -8.18
C THR A 204 2.28 17.58 -6.94
N THR A 205 1.37 18.55 -6.99
CA THR A 205 1.06 19.46 -5.90
C THR A 205 -0.43 19.36 -5.58
N ARG A 206 -0.77 19.21 -4.33
CA ARG A 206 -2.15 19.28 -3.84
C ARG A 206 -2.52 20.74 -3.66
N ILE A 207 -3.63 21.15 -4.28
CA ILE A 207 -4.17 22.51 -4.17
C ILE A 207 -5.59 22.40 -3.63
N VAL A 208 -5.91 23.10 -2.55
CA VAL A 208 -7.26 23.21 -2.03
C VAL A 208 -7.80 24.60 -2.38
N LEU A 209 -8.87 24.62 -3.18
CA LEU A 209 -9.56 25.83 -3.60
C LEU A 209 -10.94 25.90 -2.94
N ARG A 210 -11.41 27.12 -2.67
CA ARG A 210 -12.79 27.40 -2.23
C ARG A 210 -13.47 28.35 -3.20
N GLY A 211 -14.60 27.91 -3.77
CA GLY A 211 -15.36 28.69 -4.74
C GLY A 211 -16.42 27.84 -5.42
N HIS A 212 -16.97 28.35 -6.54
CA HIS A 212 -18.00 27.67 -7.32
C HIS A 212 -17.83 27.97 -8.80
N GLY A 213 -18.26 27.07 -9.68
CA GLY A 213 -18.58 27.34 -11.07
C GLY A 213 -17.54 26.90 -12.12
N THR A 214 -16.36 26.42 -11.74
CA THR A 214 -15.36 25.91 -12.70
C THR A 214 -15.29 24.38 -12.60
N ASP A 215 -15.39 23.71 -13.75
CA ASP A 215 -15.02 22.29 -13.83
C ASP A 215 -13.49 22.20 -14.01
N TRP A 216 -12.85 21.57 -13.05
CA TRP A 216 -11.40 21.41 -13.02
C TRP A 216 -10.92 20.09 -13.62
N ALA A 217 -11.84 19.18 -13.98
CA ALA A 217 -11.48 17.84 -14.45
C ALA A 217 -10.75 17.88 -15.81
N ASP A 218 -11.10 18.85 -16.66
CA ASP A 218 -10.52 19.02 -17.99
C ASP A 218 -9.42 20.09 -18.06
N GLU A 219 -8.99 20.63 -16.91
CA GLU A 219 -7.96 21.66 -16.88
C GLU A 219 -6.57 21.07 -17.14
N PRO A 220 -5.79 21.64 -18.09
CA PRO A 220 -4.43 21.19 -18.38
C PRO A 220 -3.54 21.17 -17.14
N GLY A 221 -2.90 20.02 -16.88
CA GLY A 221 -2.04 19.81 -15.72
C GLY A 221 -2.77 19.42 -14.44
N VAL A 222 -4.11 19.38 -14.44
CA VAL A 222 -4.90 18.80 -13.32
C VAL A 222 -5.07 17.31 -13.60
N ARG A 223 -4.51 16.48 -12.73
CA ARG A 223 -4.64 15.01 -12.81
C ARG A 223 -5.92 14.50 -12.12
N HIS A 224 -6.28 15.13 -11.01
CA HIS A 224 -7.50 14.79 -10.26
C HIS A 224 -8.14 16.04 -9.68
N ALA A 225 -9.46 16.06 -9.69
CA ALA A 225 -10.27 17.08 -9.06
C ALA A 225 -11.39 16.41 -8.25
N VAL A 226 -11.45 16.69 -6.95
CA VAL A 226 -12.47 16.14 -6.04
C VAL A 226 -13.22 17.29 -5.39
N ALA A 227 -14.53 17.35 -5.62
CA ALA A 227 -15.39 18.38 -5.01
C ALA A 227 -15.82 17.93 -3.61
N GLU A 228 -15.58 18.77 -2.60
CA GLU A 228 -15.97 18.58 -1.21
C GLU A 228 -16.80 19.78 -0.73
N GLY A 229 -18.09 19.77 -1.03
CA GLY A 229 -19.00 20.88 -0.71
C GLY A 229 -18.64 22.16 -1.46
N ALA A 230 -18.23 23.23 -0.74
CA ALA A 230 -17.78 24.50 -1.33
C ALA A 230 -16.27 24.54 -1.60
N GLN A 231 -15.60 23.43 -1.49
CA GLN A 231 -14.15 23.29 -1.78
C GLN A 231 -13.95 22.31 -2.90
N VAL A 232 -12.82 22.46 -3.60
CA VAL A 232 -12.31 21.47 -4.52
C VAL A 232 -10.84 21.18 -4.17
N VAL A 233 -10.48 19.91 -4.13
CA VAL A 233 -9.13 19.44 -3.95
C VAL A 233 -8.60 19.02 -5.31
N LEU A 234 -7.54 19.65 -5.75
CA LEU A 234 -6.87 19.38 -7.02
C LEU A 234 -5.53 18.69 -6.78
N THR A 235 -5.21 17.71 -7.60
CA THR A 235 -3.85 17.19 -7.76
C THR A 235 -3.31 17.68 -9.08
N VAL A 236 -2.29 18.53 -9.02
CA VAL A 236 -1.78 19.29 -10.17
C VAL A 236 -0.31 18.94 -10.44
N GLU A 237 0.08 18.77 -11.69
CA GLU A 237 1.48 18.63 -12.09
C GLU A 237 2.29 19.86 -11.66
N VAL A 238 3.49 19.65 -11.09
CA VAL A 238 4.30 20.75 -10.56
C VAL A 238 4.54 21.85 -11.60
N GLY A 239 4.77 21.46 -12.86
CA GLY A 239 4.95 22.43 -13.96
C GLY A 239 3.70 23.26 -14.30
N SER A 240 2.52 22.83 -13.86
CA SER A 240 1.23 23.49 -14.15
C SER A 240 0.64 24.22 -12.94
N VAL A 241 1.28 24.16 -11.76
CA VAL A 241 0.77 24.75 -10.51
C VAL A 241 0.47 26.24 -10.67
N ASP A 242 1.42 27.02 -11.19
CA ASP A 242 1.26 28.47 -11.32
C ASP A 242 0.13 28.83 -12.31
N ALA A 243 -0.03 28.07 -13.39
CA ALA A 243 -1.10 28.29 -14.38
C ALA A 243 -2.48 28.01 -13.76
N VAL A 244 -2.61 26.90 -13.03
CA VAL A 244 -3.84 26.51 -12.33
C VAL A 244 -4.20 27.51 -11.24
N LEU A 245 -3.24 27.96 -10.44
CA LEU A 245 -3.46 28.97 -9.40
C LEU A 245 -3.89 30.31 -10.02
N LEU A 246 -3.24 30.74 -11.09
CA LEU A 246 -3.59 31.98 -11.80
C LEU A 246 -5.01 31.94 -12.36
N ARG A 247 -5.42 30.81 -12.94
CA ARG A 247 -6.77 30.59 -13.42
C ARG A 247 -7.77 30.61 -12.25
N ALA A 248 -7.49 29.89 -11.18
CA ALA A 248 -8.36 29.87 -10.00
C ALA A 248 -8.64 31.28 -9.48
N LEU A 249 -7.60 32.10 -9.32
CA LEU A 249 -7.74 33.48 -8.87
C LEU A 249 -8.55 34.35 -9.83
N LYS A 250 -8.37 34.19 -11.16
CA LYS A 250 -9.13 34.92 -12.19
C LYS A 250 -10.61 34.54 -12.18
N ASP A 251 -10.91 33.28 -11.93
CA ASP A 251 -12.28 32.74 -11.87
C ASP A 251 -12.95 32.98 -10.49
N GLY A 252 -12.29 33.74 -9.59
CA GLY A 252 -12.86 34.13 -8.30
C GLY A 252 -12.74 33.06 -7.20
N TRP A 253 -11.91 32.04 -7.41
CA TRP A 253 -11.65 31.03 -6.39
C TRP A 253 -10.64 31.56 -5.35
N SER A 254 -10.79 31.13 -4.11
CA SER A 254 -9.82 31.40 -3.04
C SER A 254 -8.93 30.20 -2.80
N VAL A 255 -7.63 30.40 -2.86
CA VAL A 255 -6.62 29.36 -2.52
C VAL A 255 -6.57 29.19 -1.01
N ARG A 256 -6.72 27.98 -0.51
CA ARG A 256 -6.68 27.63 0.92
C ARG A 256 -5.37 26.98 1.30
N GLU A 257 -4.89 26.09 0.46
CA GLU A 257 -3.70 25.31 0.72
C GLU A 257 -3.00 24.97 -0.60
N VAL A 258 -1.67 24.98 -0.59
CA VAL A 258 -0.82 24.46 -1.67
C VAL A 258 0.28 23.66 -1.01
N THR A 259 0.22 22.34 -1.17
CA THR A 259 1.16 21.42 -0.51
C THR A 259 1.78 20.52 -1.56
N PRO A 260 3.12 20.52 -1.72
CA PRO A 260 3.78 19.53 -2.56
C PRO A 260 3.42 18.13 -2.08
N CYS A 261 2.97 17.26 -2.99
CA CYS A 261 2.87 15.84 -2.67
C CYS A 261 4.30 15.34 -2.51
N SER A 262 4.72 15.06 -1.27
CA SER A 262 6.05 14.53 -0.99
C SER A 262 6.23 13.19 -1.69
N ARG A 263 7.37 13.06 -2.38
CA ARG A 263 7.81 11.81 -3.02
C ARG A 263 8.10 10.73 -2.01
#